data_57e3cd685a769b65277810119f99a1f9
#
_entry.id   57e3cd685a769b65277810119f99a1f9
#
_cell.length_a   1.000
_cell.length_b   1.000
_cell.length_c   1.000
_cell.angle_alpha   90.00
_cell.angle_beta   90.00
_cell.angle_gamma   90.00
#
_symmetry.space_group_name_H-M   'P 1'
#
loop_
_entity.id
_entity.type
_entity.pdbx_description
1 polymer ?
#
loop_
_entity_poly.entity_id
_entity_poly.type
_entity_poly.pdbx_seq_one_letter_code
_entity_poly.pdbx_strand_id
1 'polypeptide(L)'
;EFLYLLNIPHLTLPLFEQWRDYIHEDGMKRIHVGPGHMASYITAVFVCDTCDGDALKALKKCRIYKSFHFSLHGWMNFHAALVRVADSRIDANRSGHHVAKILKKILYSQTRKGVSKQ
;
A
#
# COMPACT_ATOMS: atom_id res chain seq x y z
N GLU A 1 -4.28 11.88 -3.64
CA GLU A 1 -3.66 10.63 -3.20
C GLU A 1 -2.42 10.89 -2.38
N PHE A 2 -2.22 10.12 -1.32
CA PHE A 2 -1.06 10.24 -0.44
C PHE A 2 -0.29 8.92 -0.49
N LEU A 3 0.96 8.98 -0.93
CA LEU A 3 1.80 7.80 -1.09
C LEU A 3 2.87 7.77 0.00
N TYR A 4 2.95 6.66 0.70
CA TYR A 4 3.97 6.40 1.71
C TYR A 4 4.82 5.23 1.25
N LEU A 5 6.11 5.45 1.16
CA LEU A 5 7.06 4.42 0.75
C LEU A 5 7.98 4.12 1.93
N LEU A 6 8.02 2.85 2.32
CA LEU A 6 8.78 2.40 3.49
C LEU A 6 9.75 1.32 3.08
N ASN A 7 10.99 1.47 3.48
CA ASN A 7 12.02 0.46 3.26
C ASN A 7 12.36 -0.19 4.61
N ILE A 8 11.89 -1.41 4.81
CA ILE A 8 12.06 -2.16 6.06
C ILE A 8 12.69 -3.51 5.70
N PRO A 9 13.93 -3.79 6.17
CA PRO A 9 14.63 -5.03 5.77
C PRO A 9 13.83 -6.30 6.04
N HIS A 10 13.23 -6.40 7.22
CA HIS A 10 12.37 -7.54 7.55
C HIS A 10 11.08 -7.03 8.19
N LEU A 11 9.95 -7.30 7.57
CA LEU A 11 8.65 -6.85 8.06
C LEU A 11 8.05 -7.87 9.01
N THR A 12 7.83 -7.46 10.24
CA THR A 12 7.14 -8.26 11.26
C THR A 12 5.72 -7.75 11.43
N LEU A 13 4.86 -8.57 12.06
CA LEU A 13 3.49 -8.16 12.32
C LEU A 13 3.41 -6.88 13.17
N PRO A 14 4.15 -6.75 14.29
CA PRO A 14 4.12 -5.51 15.06
C PRO A 14 4.56 -4.28 14.25
N LEU A 15 5.59 -4.42 13.42
CA LEU A 15 6.05 -3.33 12.57
C LEU A 15 4.99 -2.94 11.55
N PHE A 16 4.36 -3.94 10.93
CA PHE A 16 3.29 -3.65 9.97
C PHE A 16 2.15 -2.89 10.64
N GLU A 17 1.70 -3.36 11.79
CA GLU A 17 0.60 -2.73 12.51
C GLU A 17 0.95 -1.30 12.93
N GLN A 18 2.15 -1.09 13.42
CA GLN A 18 2.63 0.22 13.85
C GLN A 18 2.64 1.21 12.69
N TRP A 19 3.22 0.82 11.55
CA TRP A 19 3.29 1.69 10.38
C TRP A 19 1.94 1.88 9.71
N ARG A 20 1.13 0.83 9.67
CA ARG A 20 -0.25 0.94 9.16
C ARG A 20 -1.02 2.02 9.92
N ASP A 21 -0.97 1.96 11.24
CA ASP A 21 -1.72 2.89 12.07
C ASP A 21 -1.17 4.31 11.94
N TYR A 22 0.15 4.46 11.90
CA TYR A 22 0.77 5.78 11.72
C TYR A 22 0.39 6.38 10.36
N ILE A 23 0.50 5.59 9.29
CA ILE A 23 0.20 6.06 7.93
C ILE A 23 -1.28 6.44 7.81
N HIS A 24 -2.15 5.60 8.37
CA HIS A 24 -3.58 5.90 8.35
C HIS A 24 -3.87 7.22 9.08
N GLU A 25 -3.33 7.40 10.26
CA GLU A 25 -3.55 8.61 11.04
C GLU A 25 -2.97 9.83 10.34
N ASP A 26 -1.74 9.75 9.86
CA ASP A 26 -1.09 10.86 9.18
C ASP A 26 -1.83 11.22 7.89
N GLY A 27 -2.23 10.20 7.12
CA GLY A 27 -2.97 10.41 5.89
C GLY A 27 -4.31 11.07 6.14
N MET A 28 -5.02 10.66 7.18
CA MET A 28 -6.31 11.26 7.54
C MET A 28 -6.18 12.74 7.88
N LYS A 29 -5.07 13.13 8.49
CA LYS A 29 -4.83 14.55 8.81
C LYS A 29 -4.62 15.39 7.57
N ARG A 30 -4.20 14.80 6.47
CA ARG A 30 -3.90 15.51 5.22
C ARG A 30 -5.11 15.64 4.31
N ILE A 31 -6.18 14.87 4.57
CA ILE A 31 -7.38 14.89 3.73
C ILE A 31 -8.23 16.13 4.09
N HIS A 32 -8.57 16.88 3.06
CA HIS A 32 -9.47 18.03 3.20
C HIS A 32 -10.88 17.61 2.84
N VAL A 33 -11.69 17.33 3.87
CA VAL A 33 -13.08 16.91 3.69
C VAL A 33 -14.00 18.12 3.57
N GLY A 34 -14.93 18.05 2.64
CA GLY A 34 -15.92 19.11 2.46
C GLY A 34 -16.66 18.94 1.13
N PRO A 35 -17.58 19.87 0.82
CA PRO A 35 -18.27 19.85 -0.48
C PRO A 35 -17.26 19.89 -1.61
N GLY A 36 -17.41 18.99 -2.58
CA GLY A 36 -16.46 18.90 -3.68
C GLY A 36 -15.37 17.85 -3.48
N HIS A 37 -15.18 17.35 -2.26
CA HIS A 37 -14.28 16.21 -2.04
C HIS A 37 -14.95 14.95 -2.57
N MET A 38 -14.28 14.24 -3.48
CA MET A 38 -14.81 13.02 -4.09
C MET A 38 -14.24 11.78 -3.45
N ALA A 39 -12.93 11.61 -3.55
CA ALA A 39 -12.27 10.44 -3.02
C ALA A 39 -10.84 10.78 -2.64
N SER A 40 -10.33 10.11 -1.60
CA SER A 40 -8.94 10.17 -1.23
C SER A 40 -8.39 8.77 -1.08
N TYR A 41 -7.15 8.57 -1.48
CA TYR A 41 -6.49 7.29 -1.36
C TYR A 41 -5.22 7.47 -0.53
N ILE A 42 -5.09 6.64 0.48
CA ILE A 42 -3.85 6.55 1.26
C ILE A 42 -3.20 5.25 0.84
N THR A 43 -2.02 5.35 0.23
CA THR A 43 -1.32 4.18 -0.30
C THR A 43 -0.01 3.99 0.45
N ALA A 44 0.16 2.81 1.04
CA ALA A 44 1.37 2.42 1.74
C ALA A 44 2.07 1.33 0.95
N VAL A 45 3.33 1.55 0.58
CA VAL A 45 4.15 0.55 -0.11
C VAL A 45 5.29 0.18 0.82
N PHE A 46 5.31 -1.08 1.24
CA PHE A 46 6.37 -1.64 2.07
C PHE A 46 7.36 -2.38 1.17
N VAL A 47 8.60 -1.91 1.13
CA VAL A 47 9.67 -2.58 0.41
C VAL A 47 10.54 -3.28 1.45
N CYS A 48 10.59 -4.61 1.40
CA CYS A 48 11.36 -5.39 2.36
C CYS A 48 12.11 -6.52 1.66
N ASP A 49 13.19 -6.98 2.27
CA ASP A 49 13.89 -8.16 1.76
C ASP A 49 13.08 -9.41 2.07
N THR A 50 12.61 -9.52 3.30
CA THR A 50 11.80 -10.65 3.77
C THR A 50 10.65 -10.14 4.63
N CYS A 51 9.68 -11.02 4.86
CA CYS A 51 8.46 -10.68 5.60
C CYS A 51 7.95 -11.91 6.34
N ASP A 52 7.54 -11.73 7.60
CA ASP A 52 6.89 -12.80 8.34
C ASP A 52 5.54 -13.15 7.72
N GLY A 53 5.17 -14.44 7.80
CA GLY A 53 3.92 -14.90 7.22
C GLY A 53 2.68 -14.24 7.81
N ASP A 54 2.68 -13.97 9.11
CA ASP A 54 1.56 -13.30 9.79
C ASP A 54 1.45 -11.83 9.37
N ALA A 55 2.58 -11.16 9.13
CA ALA A 55 2.61 -9.79 8.63
C ALA A 55 2.05 -9.73 7.22
N LEU A 56 2.46 -10.65 6.34
CA LEU A 56 1.94 -10.73 4.99
C LEU A 56 0.44 -10.96 4.98
N LYS A 57 -0.03 -11.88 5.82
CA LYS A 57 -1.46 -12.17 5.92
C LYS A 57 -2.24 -10.96 6.39
N ALA A 58 -1.72 -10.26 7.39
CA ALA A 58 -2.36 -9.05 7.91
C ALA A 58 -2.45 -7.96 6.84
N LEU A 59 -1.37 -7.79 6.06
CA LEU A 59 -1.36 -6.81 4.98
C LEU A 59 -2.40 -7.14 3.91
N LYS A 60 -2.47 -8.40 3.50
CA LYS A 60 -3.43 -8.83 2.46
C LYS A 60 -4.87 -8.68 2.93
N LYS A 61 -5.12 -8.83 4.23
CA LYS A 61 -6.45 -8.70 4.82
C LYS A 61 -6.78 -7.27 5.25
N CYS A 62 -5.81 -6.37 5.18
CA CYS A 62 -6.01 -4.99 5.63
C CYS A 62 -7.11 -4.34 4.80
N ARG A 63 -8.07 -3.74 5.49
CA ARG A 63 -9.16 -3.03 4.84
C ARG A 63 -9.56 -1.86 5.71
N ILE A 64 -9.24 -0.67 5.23
CA ILE A 64 -9.62 0.57 5.91
C ILE A 64 -10.33 1.44 4.89
N TYR A 65 -11.57 1.76 5.19
CA TYR A 65 -12.43 2.57 4.35
C TYR A 65 -13.21 3.52 5.24
N LYS A 66 -13.38 4.75 4.78
CA LYS A 66 -14.19 5.72 5.51
C LYS A 66 -14.95 6.58 4.52
N SER A 67 -16.28 6.69 4.72
CA SER A 67 -17.07 7.67 4.00
C SER A 67 -17.25 8.91 4.88
N PHE A 68 -17.33 10.08 4.25
CA PHE A 68 -17.45 11.35 4.94
C PHE A 68 -18.84 11.91 4.70
N HIS A 69 -19.54 12.27 5.79
CA HIS A 69 -20.86 12.86 5.72
C HIS A 69 -21.79 12.04 4.85
N PHE A 70 -21.92 10.73 5.16
CA PHE A 70 -22.72 9.76 4.39
C PHE A 70 -22.37 9.76 2.90
N SER A 71 -21.09 9.89 2.60
CA SER A 71 -20.53 9.93 1.23
C SER A 71 -20.87 11.21 0.47
N LEU A 72 -21.51 12.18 1.07
CA LEU A 72 -21.76 13.48 0.42
C LEU A 72 -20.45 14.27 0.24
N HIS A 73 -19.49 14.06 1.13
CA HIS A 73 -18.16 14.67 1.06
C HIS A 73 -17.09 13.66 0.63
N GLY A 74 -17.50 12.59 -0.07
CA GLY A 74 -16.60 11.59 -0.62
C GLY A 74 -16.23 10.49 0.36
N TRP A 75 -15.12 9.83 0.07
CA TRP A 75 -14.67 8.69 0.86
C TRP A 75 -13.15 8.57 0.82
N MET A 76 -12.59 7.74 1.72
CA MET A 76 -11.19 7.38 1.74
C MET A 76 -11.03 5.87 1.67
N ASN A 77 -10.04 5.41 0.92
CA ASN A 77 -9.68 4.00 0.86
C ASN A 77 -8.18 3.85 1.10
N PHE A 78 -7.80 2.80 1.81
CA PHE A 78 -6.43 2.52 2.18
C PHE A 78 -5.88 1.38 1.32
N HIS A 79 -4.84 1.67 0.55
CA HIS A 79 -4.18 0.70 -0.30
C HIS A 79 -2.85 0.30 0.34
N ALA A 80 -2.60 -0.99 0.48
CA ALA A 80 -1.34 -1.50 1.01
C ALA A 80 -0.73 -2.47 0.02
N ALA A 81 0.54 -2.28 -0.27
CA ALA A 81 1.29 -3.17 -1.15
C ALA A 81 2.62 -3.54 -0.49
N LEU A 82 3.10 -4.73 -0.77
CA LEU A 82 4.34 -5.26 -0.23
C LEU A 82 5.21 -5.76 -1.38
N VAL A 83 6.44 -5.24 -1.45
CA VAL A 83 7.45 -5.71 -2.39
C VAL A 83 8.45 -6.53 -1.59
N ARG A 84 8.55 -7.83 -1.86
CA ARG A 84 9.56 -8.70 -1.26
C ARG A 84 10.71 -8.88 -2.24
N VAL A 85 11.80 -8.20 -1.97
CA VAL A 85 12.94 -8.16 -2.88
C VAL A 85 13.59 -9.54 -3.02
N ALA A 86 13.72 -10.28 -1.92
CA ALA A 86 14.34 -11.60 -1.94
C ALA A 86 13.62 -12.59 -2.86
N ASP A 87 12.29 -12.52 -2.89
CA ASP A 87 11.45 -13.44 -3.68
C ASP A 87 11.00 -12.85 -5.01
N SER A 88 11.27 -11.58 -5.26
CA SER A 88 10.75 -10.84 -6.41
C SER A 88 9.21 -10.92 -6.49
N ARG A 89 8.54 -10.83 -5.35
CA ARG A 89 7.09 -10.93 -5.26
C ARG A 89 6.48 -9.62 -4.80
N ILE A 90 5.29 -9.34 -5.32
CA ILE A 90 4.50 -8.19 -4.90
C ILE A 90 3.12 -8.67 -4.50
N ASP A 91 2.74 -8.33 -3.28
CA ASP A 91 1.43 -8.63 -2.72
C ASP A 91 0.72 -7.33 -2.36
N ALA A 92 -0.59 -7.38 -2.22
CA ALA A 92 -1.37 -6.19 -1.88
C ALA A 92 -2.66 -6.60 -1.17
N ASN A 93 -3.25 -5.64 -0.45
CA ASN A 93 -4.60 -5.83 0.03
C ASN A 93 -5.58 -5.72 -1.15
N ARG A 94 -6.85 -6.03 -0.91
CA ARG A 94 -7.83 -6.11 -1.99
C ARG A 94 -7.96 -4.79 -2.76
N SER A 95 -8.05 -3.68 -2.07
CA SER A 95 -8.18 -2.38 -2.72
C SER A 95 -6.89 -1.89 -3.38
N GLY A 96 -5.75 -2.48 -3.03
CA GLY A 96 -4.44 -2.11 -3.57
C GLY A 96 -3.96 -2.95 -4.75
N HIS A 97 -4.81 -3.81 -5.29
CA HIS A 97 -4.41 -4.69 -6.40
C HIS A 97 -3.85 -3.94 -7.60
N HIS A 98 -4.43 -2.82 -7.94
CA HIS A 98 -3.96 -2.02 -9.08
C HIS A 98 -2.56 -1.45 -8.82
N VAL A 99 -2.26 -1.11 -7.56
CA VAL A 99 -0.94 -0.64 -7.16
C VAL A 99 0.09 -1.76 -7.37
N ALA A 100 -0.25 -2.98 -6.96
CA ALA A 100 0.62 -4.12 -7.15
C ALA A 100 0.90 -4.38 -8.63
N LYS A 101 -0.09 -4.24 -9.48
CA LYS A 101 0.09 -4.41 -10.93
C LYS A 101 1.04 -3.38 -11.50
N ILE A 102 0.89 -2.13 -11.09
CA ILE A 102 1.78 -1.05 -11.54
C ILE A 102 3.21 -1.31 -11.08
N LEU A 103 3.39 -1.69 -9.82
CA LEU A 103 4.71 -1.98 -9.28
C LEU A 103 5.37 -3.16 -9.99
N LYS A 104 4.63 -4.23 -10.29
CA LYS A 104 5.15 -5.35 -11.06
C LYS A 104 5.65 -4.89 -12.43
N LYS A 105 4.86 -4.07 -13.09
CA LYS A 105 5.20 -3.57 -14.42
C LYS A 105 6.48 -2.76 -14.39
N ILE A 106 6.59 -1.87 -13.42
CA ILE A 106 7.74 -0.97 -13.32
C ILE A 106 9.00 -1.73 -12.90
N LEU A 107 8.90 -2.55 -11.84
CA LEU A 107 10.09 -3.14 -11.22
C LEU A 107 10.57 -4.41 -11.94
N TYR A 108 9.66 -5.28 -12.34
CA TYR A 108 10.05 -6.60 -12.83
C TYR A 108 9.90 -6.77 -14.34
N SER A 109 8.96 -6.11 -14.97
CA SER A 109 8.84 -6.15 -16.41
C SER A 109 10.04 -5.50 -17.08
N GLN A 110 10.49 -4.36 -16.56
CA GLN A 110 11.67 -3.67 -17.07
C GLN A 110 12.95 -4.48 -16.81
N THR A 111 13.05 -5.06 -15.61
CA THR A 111 14.18 -5.91 -15.26
C THR A 111 14.25 -7.11 -16.21
N ARG A 112 13.11 -7.74 -16.50
CA ARG A 112 13.05 -8.85 -17.43
C ARG A 112 13.49 -8.44 -18.82
N LYS A 113 13.04 -7.30 -19.31
CA LYS A 113 13.46 -6.79 -20.62
C LYS A 113 14.96 -6.51 -20.65
N GLY A 114 15.49 -5.95 -19.59
CA GLY A 114 16.91 -5.71 -19.47
C GLY A 114 17.71 -7.01 -19.55
N VAL A 115 17.28 -8.02 -18.83
CA VAL A 115 17.93 -9.34 -18.85
C VAL A 115 17.83 -9.96 -20.22
N SER A 116 16.68 -9.92 -20.86
CA SER A 116 16.49 -10.56 -22.17
C SER A 116 17.29 -9.89 -23.28
N LYS A 117 17.70 -8.66 -23.11
CA LYS A 117 18.54 -7.97 -24.08
C LYS A 117 20.02 -8.32 -23.95
N GLN A 118 20.39 -8.91 -22.85
CA GLN A 118 21.75 -9.32 -22.61
C GLN A 118 21.99 -10.73 -23.11
#